data_d2becdd6ba3fffac829c5a71ae6b3efa
#
_entry.id   d2becdd6ba3fffac829c5a71ae6b3efa
#
_cell.length_a   1.000
_cell.length_b   1.000
_cell.length_c   1.000
_cell.angle_alpha   90.00
_cell.angle_beta   90.00
_cell.angle_gamma   90.00
#
_symmetry.space_group_name_H-M   'P 1'
#
loop_
_entity.id
_entity.type
_entity.pdbx_description
1 polymer ?
#
loop_
_entity_poly.entity_id
_entity_poly.type
_entity_poly.pdbx_seq_one_letter_code
_entity_poly.pdbx_strand_id
1 'polypeptide(L)'
;TTKRGLFELAENGSVLIEEVEDASFRNQMKILDFIRDRLTKRMGGEEGRTVNTRVILTVKRSPEDLILAHKIYEDLAAKLNQFESITVLPLRERPDDIPVLVKHFVNEISKDLGIMDVAIDINAIDVLVRHPWKENLRELKAVIDKSILFSEGGKFVLPAELTDEKTEVVKMINNVISGQEFVLDNSLDLIEKGIIERALDRFGFNQSRSASFLGMTEQTLRYKLKRLAIPSSRHR
;
A
#
# COMPACT_ATOMS: atom_id res chain seq x y z
N THR A 1 18.35 6.53 -43.76
CA THR A 1 17.46 5.39 -43.48
C THR A 1 16.21 5.89 -42.75
N THR A 2 15.07 5.84 -43.42
CA THR A 2 13.77 6.24 -42.86
C THR A 2 13.40 5.32 -41.72
N LYS A 3 13.30 5.87 -40.49
CA LYS A 3 12.97 5.11 -39.27
C LYS A 3 11.47 4.78 -39.30
N ARG A 4 11.11 3.49 -39.09
CA ARG A 4 9.71 3.05 -38.95
C ARG A 4 9.11 3.60 -37.67
N GLY A 5 7.85 4.03 -37.72
CA GLY A 5 7.10 4.44 -36.52
C GLY A 5 6.65 3.24 -35.69
N LEU A 6 6.28 3.50 -34.41
CA LEU A 6 5.86 2.45 -33.46
C LEU A 6 4.65 1.64 -33.98
N PHE A 7 3.66 2.28 -34.59
CA PHE A 7 2.49 1.59 -35.17
C PHE A 7 2.88 0.69 -36.33
N GLU A 8 3.84 1.10 -37.19
CA GLU A 8 4.35 0.26 -38.26
C GLU A 8 5.14 -0.96 -37.74
N LEU A 9 5.86 -0.79 -36.63
CA LEU A 9 6.59 -1.89 -36.02
C LEU A 9 5.66 -2.93 -35.40
N ALA A 10 4.49 -2.48 -34.95
CA ALA A 10 3.46 -3.33 -34.35
C ALA A 10 2.42 -3.82 -35.37
N GLU A 11 2.72 -3.75 -36.66
CA GLU A 11 1.81 -4.23 -37.71
C GLU A 11 1.44 -5.71 -37.52
N ASN A 12 0.15 -6.02 -37.54
CA ASN A 12 -0.46 -7.32 -37.23
C ASN A 12 -0.23 -7.81 -35.76
N GLY A 13 0.20 -6.90 -34.88
CA GLY A 13 0.38 -7.12 -33.47
C GLY A 13 -0.41 -6.14 -32.63
N SER A 14 0.12 -5.83 -31.44
CA SER A 14 -0.49 -4.90 -30.49
C SER A 14 0.50 -3.83 -30.06
N VAL A 15 0.01 -2.62 -29.85
CA VAL A 15 0.75 -1.52 -29.20
C VAL A 15 0.02 -1.13 -27.94
N LEU A 16 0.78 -1.07 -26.83
CA LEU A 16 0.31 -0.54 -25.56
C LEU A 16 0.87 0.89 -25.40
N ILE A 17 0.00 1.84 -25.14
CA ILE A 17 0.37 3.21 -24.80
C ILE A 17 -0.14 3.45 -23.39
N GLU A 18 0.80 3.56 -22.48
CA GLU A 18 0.50 3.75 -21.06
C GLU A 18 0.34 5.24 -20.76
N GLU A 19 -0.63 5.54 -19.89
CA GLU A 19 -0.86 6.88 -19.33
C GLU A 19 -0.99 7.94 -20.43
N VAL A 20 -1.92 7.73 -21.36
CA VAL A 20 -2.08 8.56 -22.55
C VAL A 20 -2.31 10.04 -22.21
N GLU A 21 -2.84 10.34 -21.02
CA GLU A 21 -3.02 11.69 -20.49
C GLU A 21 -1.71 12.42 -20.18
N ASP A 22 -0.60 11.71 -20.00
CA ASP A 22 0.72 12.31 -19.78
C ASP A 22 1.43 12.66 -21.11
N ALA A 23 0.86 12.23 -22.25
CA ALA A 23 1.32 12.62 -23.56
C ALA A 23 0.92 14.07 -23.89
N SER A 24 1.78 14.80 -24.64
CA SER A 24 1.39 16.13 -25.13
C SER A 24 0.13 16.07 -25.98
N PHE A 25 -0.70 17.12 -26.00
CA PHE A 25 -1.91 17.20 -26.80
C PHE A 25 -1.63 16.90 -28.30
N ARG A 26 -0.49 17.34 -28.82
CA ARG A 26 -0.07 17.01 -30.18
C ARG A 26 0.08 15.50 -30.41
N ASN A 27 0.61 14.77 -29.42
CA ASN A 27 0.75 13.32 -29.51
C ASN A 27 -0.60 12.63 -29.30
N GLN A 28 -1.42 13.13 -28.41
CA GLN A 28 -2.80 12.63 -28.23
C GLN A 28 -3.62 12.76 -29.52
N MET A 29 -3.50 13.88 -30.26
CA MET A 29 -4.12 14.04 -31.58
C MET A 29 -3.62 13.00 -32.58
N LYS A 30 -2.31 12.73 -32.64
CA LYS A 30 -1.76 11.69 -33.53
C LYS A 30 -2.27 10.29 -33.18
N ILE A 31 -2.44 10.00 -31.87
CA ILE A 31 -3.03 8.74 -31.43
C ILE A 31 -4.47 8.65 -31.89
N LEU A 32 -5.25 9.72 -31.72
CA LEU A 32 -6.63 9.79 -32.18
C LEU A 32 -6.74 9.59 -33.71
N ASP A 33 -5.93 10.29 -34.48
CA ASP A 33 -5.89 10.15 -35.94
C ASP A 33 -5.59 8.70 -36.37
N PHE A 34 -4.60 8.07 -35.73
CA PHE A 34 -4.30 6.66 -35.97
C PHE A 34 -5.46 5.73 -35.61
N ILE A 35 -6.11 5.96 -34.48
CA ILE A 35 -7.25 5.15 -34.06
C ILE A 35 -8.41 5.26 -35.05
N ARG A 36 -8.65 6.46 -35.57
CA ARG A 36 -9.75 6.74 -36.50
C ARG A 36 -9.48 6.20 -37.89
N ASP A 37 -8.32 6.52 -38.43
CA ASP A 37 -8.04 6.33 -39.84
C ASP A 37 -7.11 5.13 -40.14
N ARG A 38 -6.48 4.56 -39.11
CA ARG A 38 -5.46 3.49 -39.21
C ARG A 38 -4.28 3.89 -40.11
N LEU A 39 -4.08 5.17 -40.32
CA LEU A 39 -3.03 5.71 -41.15
C LEU A 39 -1.85 6.20 -40.31
N THR A 40 -0.65 5.87 -40.72
CA THR A 40 0.59 6.40 -40.15
C THR A 40 1.41 7.09 -41.20
N LYS A 41 2.00 8.23 -40.86
CA LYS A 41 2.91 8.97 -41.74
C LYS A 41 4.29 8.99 -41.11
N ARG A 42 5.31 8.70 -41.89
CA ARG A 42 6.71 8.85 -41.46
C ARG A 42 7.08 10.32 -41.36
N MET A 43 7.98 10.66 -40.46
CA MET A 43 8.50 12.02 -40.37
C MET A 43 9.17 12.43 -41.72
N GLY A 44 8.67 13.51 -42.34
CA GLY A 44 9.15 13.99 -43.65
C GLY A 44 8.60 13.25 -44.88
N GLY A 45 7.69 12.28 -44.69
CA GLY A 45 7.00 11.60 -45.77
C GLY A 45 5.59 12.15 -46.00
N GLU A 46 5.17 12.28 -47.26
CA GLU A 46 3.81 12.71 -47.64
C GLU A 46 2.83 11.54 -47.69
N GLU A 47 3.31 10.34 -47.97
CA GLU A 47 2.48 9.14 -48.12
C GLU A 47 2.07 8.55 -46.78
N GLY A 48 0.74 8.43 -46.59
CA GLY A 48 0.15 7.68 -45.48
C GLY A 48 0.15 6.19 -45.80
N ARG A 49 0.50 5.36 -44.81
CA ARG A 49 0.40 3.90 -44.88
C ARG A 49 -0.67 3.39 -43.92
N THR A 50 -1.57 2.55 -44.40
CA THR A 50 -2.53 1.85 -43.54
C THR A 50 -1.81 0.73 -42.80
N VAL A 51 -2.03 0.65 -41.50
CA VAL A 51 -1.40 -0.33 -40.60
C VAL A 51 -2.48 -1.01 -39.75
N ASN A 52 -2.46 -2.34 -39.74
CA ASN A 52 -3.36 -3.14 -38.92
C ASN A 52 -2.69 -3.44 -37.59
N THR A 53 -3.01 -2.64 -36.55
CA THR A 53 -2.42 -2.80 -35.20
C THR A 53 -3.53 -2.69 -34.17
N ARG A 54 -3.56 -3.58 -33.21
CA ARG A 54 -4.41 -3.47 -32.00
C ARG A 54 -3.83 -2.40 -31.10
N VAL A 55 -4.64 -1.42 -30.71
CA VAL A 55 -4.25 -0.36 -29.78
C VAL A 55 -4.84 -0.63 -28.41
N ILE A 56 -4.00 -0.61 -27.41
CA ILE A 56 -4.38 -0.70 -25.99
C ILE A 56 -3.90 0.60 -25.33
N LEU A 57 -4.80 1.30 -24.68
CA LEU A 57 -4.50 2.55 -23.99
C LEU A 57 -4.77 2.39 -22.49
N THR A 58 -3.89 2.95 -21.65
CA THR A 58 -4.19 3.06 -20.22
C THR A 58 -4.36 4.51 -19.82
N VAL A 59 -5.24 4.74 -18.86
CA VAL A 59 -5.50 6.03 -18.21
C VAL A 59 -5.61 5.82 -16.71
N LYS A 60 -5.22 6.81 -15.90
CA LYS A 60 -5.28 6.75 -14.43
C LYS A 60 -6.65 7.09 -13.87
N ARG A 61 -7.49 7.77 -14.65
CA ARG A 61 -8.82 8.25 -14.25
C ARG A 61 -9.81 8.05 -15.39
N SER A 62 -11.08 8.24 -15.09
CA SER A 62 -12.11 8.24 -16.15
C SER A 62 -11.83 9.31 -17.21
N PRO A 63 -12.22 9.10 -18.48
CA PRO A 63 -12.09 10.11 -19.52
C PRO A 63 -12.75 11.45 -19.12
N GLU A 64 -13.87 11.43 -18.41
CA GLU A 64 -14.59 12.59 -17.91
C GLU A 64 -13.76 13.40 -16.90
N ASP A 65 -13.15 12.72 -15.93
CA ASP A 65 -12.26 13.36 -14.94
C ASP A 65 -11.02 13.97 -15.61
N LEU A 66 -10.51 13.32 -16.64
CA LEU A 66 -9.36 13.82 -17.40
C LEU A 66 -9.70 15.06 -18.23
N ILE A 67 -10.92 15.16 -18.77
CA ILE A 67 -11.42 16.37 -19.44
C ILE A 67 -11.49 17.53 -18.44
N LEU A 68 -12.12 17.29 -17.27
CA LEU A 68 -12.24 18.30 -16.21
C LEU A 68 -10.88 18.77 -15.69
N ALA A 69 -9.89 17.88 -15.68
CA ALA A 69 -8.52 18.19 -15.29
C ALA A 69 -7.66 18.80 -16.41
N HIS A 70 -8.22 19.02 -17.62
CA HIS A 70 -7.50 19.49 -18.81
C HIS A 70 -6.27 18.65 -19.17
N LYS A 71 -6.35 17.32 -18.94
CA LYS A 71 -5.26 16.37 -19.20
C LYS A 71 -5.40 15.60 -20.50
N ILE A 72 -6.59 15.54 -21.05
CA ILE A 72 -6.86 14.81 -22.28
C ILE A 72 -7.57 15.71 -23.30
N TYR A 73 -7.29 15.45 -24.57
CA TYR A 73 -8.01 16.08 -25.67
C TYR A 73 -9.44 15.53 -25.75
N GLU A 74 -10.45 16.40 -25.81
CA GLU A 74 -11.87 16.02 -25.70
C GLU A 74 -12.30 14.96 -26.70
N ASP A 75 -11.86 15.08 -27.98
CA ASP A 75 -12.20 14.10 -29.00
C ASP A 75 -11.56 12.73 -28.75
N LEU A 76 -10.36 12.71 -28.14
CA LEU A 76 -9.73 11.45 -27.71
C LEU A 76 -10.50 10.83 -26.56
N ALA A 77 -10.90 11.60 -25.58
CA ALA A 77 -11.73 11.12 -24.48
C ALA A 77 -13.07 10.56 -24.97
N ALA A 78 -13.74 11.27 -25.88
CA ALA A 78 -14.96 10.79 -26.52
C ALA A 78 -14.76 9.47 -27.27
N LYS A 79 -13.57 9.30 -27.87
CA LYS A 79 -13.22 8.05 -28.55
C LYS A 79 -12.93 6.91 -27.56
N LEU A 80 -12.29 7.20 -26.43
CA LEU A 80 -12.03 6.21 -25.36
C LEU A 80 -13.35 5.63 -24.82
N ASN A 81 -14.37 6.46 -24.64
CA ASN A 81 -15.70 6.01 -24.19
C ASN A 81 -16.42 5.06 -25.16
N GLN A 82 -15.96 4.97 -26.42
CA GLN A 82 -16.48 4.01 -27.40
C GLN A 82 -15.76 2.66 -27.36
N PHE A 83 -14.67 2.55 -26.60
CA PHE A 83 -13.91 1.31 -26.48
C PHE A 83 -14.42 0.45 -25.34
N GLU A 84 -14.16 -0.86 -25.46
CA GLU A 84 -14.27 -1.75 -24.31
C GLU A 84 -13.25 -1.33 -23.26
N SER A 85 -13.72 -1.08 -22.06
CA SER A 85 -12.89 -0.66 -20.94
C SER A 85 -12.81 -1.74 -19.86
N ILE A 86 -11.63 -1.89 -19.27
CA ILE A 86 -11.38 -2.74 -18.12
C ILE A 86 -10.88 -1.84 -16.98
N THR A 87 -11.65 -1.77 -15.92
CA THR A 87 -11.25 -1.03 -14.71
C THR A 87 -10.51 -1.94 -13.76
N VAL A 88 -9.25 -1.60 -13.45
CA VAL A 88 -8.46 -2.30 -12.44
C VAL A 88 -8.65 -1.59 -11.11
N LEU A 89 -9.35 -2.24 -10.19
CA LEU A 89 -9.60 -1.69 -8.85
C LEU A 89 -8.29 -1.55 -8.06
N PRO A 90 -8.14 -0.48 -7.27
CA PRO A 90 -7.01 -0.36 -6.36
C PRO A 90 -7.07 -1.44 -5.26
N LEU A 91 -5.91 -1.74 -4.67
CA LEU A 91 -5.79 -2.86 -3.72
C LEU A 91 -6.71 -2.71 -2.49
N ARG A 92 -6.94 -1.48 -2.02
CA ARG A 92 -7.86 -1.17 -0.91
C ARG A 92 -9.34 -1.55 -1.19
N GLU A 93 -9.72 -1.69 -2.46
CA GLU A 93 -11.07 -2.08 -2.89
C GLU A 93 -11.21 -3.58 -3.17
N ARG A 94 -10.11 -4.34 -3.01
CA ARG A 94 -10.08 -5.80 -3.13
C ARG A 94 -9.27 -6.44 -1.99
N PRO A 95 -9.72 -6.26 -0.74
CA PRO A 95 -9.01 -6.74 0.45
C PRO A 95 -8.84 -8.26 0.47
N ASP A 96 -9.75 -9.01 -0.14
CA ASP A 96 -9.71 -10.47 -0.22
C ASP A 96 -8.52 -11.00 -1.04
N ASP A 97 -7.97 -10.19 -1.94
CA ASP A 97 -6.78 -10.56 -2.71
C ASP A 97 -5.49 -10.47 -1.88
N ILE A 98 -5.48 -9.65 -0.82
CA ILE A 98 -4.27 -9.35 -0.05
C ILE A 98 -3.62 -10.60 0.55
N PRO A 99 -4.33 -11.53 1.21
CA PRO A 99 -3.72 -12.73 1.77
C PRO A 99 -3.03 -13.60 0.69
N VAL A 100 -3.64 -13.71 -0.49
CA VAL A 100 -3.09 -14.48 -1.61
C VAL A 100 -1.83 -13.81 -2.17
N LEU A 101 -1.87 -12.49 -2.33
CA LEU A 101 -0.74 -11.69 -2.79
C LEU A 101 0.42 -11.71 -1.79
N VAL A 102 0.13 -11.61 -0.49
CA VAL A 102 1.15 -11.73 0.57
C VAL A 102 1.86 -13.08 0.48
N LYS A 103 1.10 -14.18 0.40
CA LYS A 103 1.66 -15.51 0.27
C LYS A 103 2.52 -15.65 -1.00
N HIS A 104 2.06 -15.08 -2.11
CA HIS A 104 2.80 -15.08 -3.37
C HIS A 104 4.13 -14.35 -3.23
N PHE A 105 4.12 -13.10 -2.75
CA PHE A 105 5.34 -12.29 -2.59
C PHE A 105 6.30 -12.88 -1.55
N VAL A 106 5.80 -13.39 -0.43
CA VAL A 106 6.66 -14.07 0.55
C VAL A 106 7.39 -15.25 -0.09
N ASN A 107 6.69 -16.08 -0.85
CA ASN A 107 7.30 -17.23 -1.53
C ASN A 107 8.33 -16.79 -2.60
N GLU A 108 8.01 -15.78 -3.39
CA GLU A 108 8.91 -15.22 -4.41
C GLU A 108 10.20 -14.70 -3.78
N ILE A 109 10.08 -13.78 -2.81
CA ILE A 109 11.20 -13.09 -2.18
C ILE A 109 12.04 -14.06 -1.33
N SER A 110 11.39 -14.93 -0.56
CA SER A 110 12.10 -15.93 0.25
C SER A 110 12.94 -16.86 -0.63
N LYS A 111 12.42 -17.25 -1.79
CA LYS A 111 13.16 -18.06 -2.76
C LYS A 111 14.38 -17.33 -3.31
N ASP A 112 14.21 -16.04 -3.66
CA ASP A 112 15.29 -15.19 -4.21
C ASP A 112 16.40 -14.97 -3.18
N LEU A 113 16.04 -14.87 -1.89
CA LEU A 113 16.99 -14.66 -0.78
C LEU A 113 17.52 -15.97 -0.19
N GLY A 114 17.04 -17.15 -0.62
CA GLY A 114 17.42 -18.44 -0.06
C GLY A 114 16.94 -18.67 1.38
N ILE A 115 15.90 -17.92 1.82
CA ILE A 115 15.29 -18.06 3.14
C ILE A 115 14.18 -19.11 3.05
N MET A 116 14.26 -20.13 3.90
CA MET A 116 13.24 -21.20 3.94
C MET A 116 12.24 -20.94 5.08
N ASP A 117 10.98 -21.35 4.85
CA ASP A 117 9.93 -21.44 5.88
C ASP A 117 9.63 -20.16 6.66
N VAL A 118 9.32 -19.07 5.94
CA VAL A 118 8.83 -17.84 6.59
C VAL A 118 7.37 -18.03 7.01
N ALA A 119 7.16 -18.17 8.32
CA ALA A 119 5.83 -18.26 8.91
C ALA A 119 5.21 -16.90 9.12
N ILE A 120 4.03 -16.68 8.54
CA ILE A 120 3.27 -15.43 8.66
C ILE A 120 2.20 -15.62 9.73
N ASP A 121 2.23 -14.76 10.76
CA ASP A 121 1.18 -14.72 11.79
C ASP A 121 -0.14 -14.21 11.18
N ILE A 122 -1.25 -14.82 11.59
CA ILE A 122 -2.60 -14.40 11.17
C ILE A 122 -2.87 -12.92 11.52
N ASN A 123 -2.37 -12.45 12.66
CA ASN A 123 -2.47 -11.05 13.06
C ASN A 123 -1.72 -10.12 12.09
N ALA A 124 -0.61 -10.56 11.51
CA ALA A 124 0.11 -9.79 10.50
C ALA A 124 -0.72 -9.66 9.22
N ILE A 125 -1.42 -10.73 8.82
CA ILE A 125 -2.34 -10.69 7.68
C ILE A 125 -3.47 -9.69 7.91
N ASP A 126 -4.07 -9.69 9.11
CA ASP A 126 -5.16 -8.75 9.46
C ASP A 126 -4.72 -7.29 9.38
N VAL A 127 -3.49 -6.97 9.79
CA VAL A 127 -2.92 -5.62 9.65
C VAL A 127 -2.75 -5.26 8.20
N LEU A 128 -2.20 -6.16 7.39
CA LEU A 128 -2.00 -5.94 5.95
C LEU A 128 -3.32 -5.75 5.21
N VAL A 129 -4.37 -6.50 5.54
CA VAL A 129 -5.71 -6.38 4.93
C VAL A 129 -6.34 -5.01 5.22
N ARG A 130 -6.11 -4.43 6.39
CA ARG A 130 -6.70 -3.13 6.80
C ARG A 130 -5.92 -1.92 6.30
N HIS A 131 -4.71 -2.11 5.80
CA HIS A 131 -3.88 -0.99 5.34
C HIS A 131 -4.41 -0.41 4.02
N PRO A 132 -4.39 0.92 3.83
CA PRO A 132 -5.00 1.58 2.67
C PRO A 132 -4.26 1.41 1.34
N TRP A 133 -3.01 0.92 1.34
CA TRP A 133 -2.19 0.64 0.16
C TRP A 133 -2.24 1.73 -0.92
N LYS A 134 -1.76 2.93 -0.61
CA LYS A 134 -1.82 4.08 -1.52
C LYS A 134 -1.10 3.83 -2.84
N GLU A 135 0.02 3.11 -2.79
CA GLU A 135 0.78 2.71 -3.98
C GLU A 135 0.48 1.25 -4.43
N ASN A 136 -0.63 0.69 -3.98
CA ASN A 136 -1.12 -0.63 -4.39
C ASN A 136 -0.09 -1.75 -4.18
N LEU A 137 0.12 -2.59 -5.22
CA LEU A 137 1.03 -3.75 -5.17
C LEU A 137 2.49 -3.35 -4.96
N ARG A 138 2.90 -2.17 -5.42
CA ARG A 138 4.27 -1.69 -5.23
C ARG A 138 4.58 -1.49 -3.75
N GLU A 139 3.68 -0.85 -3.03
CA GLU A 139 3.79 -0.63 -1.58
C GLU A 139 3.72 -1.96 -0.82
N LEU A 140 2.75 -2.83 -1.15
CA LEU A 140 2.62 -4.14 -0.54
C LEU A 140 3.91 -4.97 -0.71
N LYS A 141 4.47 -5.06 -1.93
CA LYS A 141 5.70 -5.80 -2.18
C LYS A 141 6.87 -5.23 -1.39
N ALA A 142 7.04 -3.90 -1.35
CA ALA A 142 8.10 -3.24 -0.60
C ALA A 142 8.01 -3.50 0.92
N VAL A 143 6.79 -3.56 1.46
CA VAL A 143 6.55 -3.90 2.86
C VAL A 143 6.92 -5.36 3.13
N ILE A 144 6.57 -6.28 2.25
CA ILE A 144 6.91 -7.70 2.41
C ILE A 144 8.41 -7.92 2.27
N ASP A 145 9.08 -7.25 1.32
CA ASP A 145 10.55 -7.26 1.19
C ASP A 145 11.21 -6.88 2.53
N LYS A 146 10.81 -5.75 3.10
CA LYS A 146 11.32 -5.30 4.41
C LYS A 146 11.02 -6.32 5.51
N SER A 147 9.80 -6.85 5.56
CA SER A 147 9.38 -7.81 6.58
C SER A 147 10.21 -9.09 6.56
N ILE A 148 10.59 -9.56 5.38
CA ILE A 148 11.43 -10.77 5.22
C ILE A 148 12.88 -10.46 5.59
N LEU A 149 13.42 -9.31 5.19
CA LEU A 149 14.78 -8.89 5.54
C LEU A 149 14.98 -8.74 7.05
N PHE A 150 13.95 -8.31 7.78
CA PHE A 150 13.97 -8.19 9.24
C PHE A 150 13.44 -9.44 9.96
N SER A 151 13.13 -10.53 9.24
CA SER A 151 12.69 -11.78 9.86
C SER A 151 13.86 -12.45 10.59
N GLU A 152 13.68 -12.68 11.89
CA GLU A 152 14.60 -13.47 12.70
C GLU A 152 13.99 -14.84 12.97
N GLY A 153 14.75 -15.91 12.73
CA GLY A 153 14.31 -17.29 13.00
C GLY A 153 13.09 -17.74 12.18
N GLY A 154 12.90 -17.21 10.95
CA GLY A 154 11.78 -17.58 10.08
C GLY A 154 10.44 -16.95 10.44
N LYS A 155 10.38 -16.02 11.38
CA LYS A 155 9.15 -15.29 11.69
C LYS A 155 9.03 -14.02 10.86
N PHE A 156 7.91 -13.87 10.17
CA PHE A 156 7.56 -12.67 9.44
C PHE A 156 7.30 -11.51 10.43
N VAL A 157 8.06 -10.44 10.33
CA VAL A 157 7.94 -9.26 11.20
C VAL A 157 7.48 -8.06 10.40
N LEU A 158 6.31 -7.50 10.76
CA LEU A 158 5.83 -6.28 10.12
C LEU A 158 6.72 -5.09 10.46
N PRO A 159 7.00 -4.20 9.49
CA PRO A 159 7.67 -2.93 9.76
C PRO A 159 6.88 -2.10 10.79
N ALA A 160 7.62 -1.35 11.63
CA ALA A 160 7.03 -0.56 12.71
C ALA A 160 6.01 0.48 12.21
N GLU A 161 6.14 0.95 10.98
CA GLU A 161 5.23 1.91 10.35
C GLU A 161 3.80 1.34 10.15
N LEU A 162 3.67 0.01 10.07
CA LEU A 162 2.38 -0.68 9.93
C LEU A 162 1.82 -1.17 11.28
N THR A 163 2.67 -1.31 12.26
CA THR A 163 2.28 -1.63 13.64
C THR A 163 1.92 -0.34 14.35
N ASP A 164 0.74 0.23 14.02
CA ASP A 164 0.21 1.40 14.73
C ASP A 164 0.10 1.07 16.23
N GLU A 165 0.57 1.95 17.10
CA GLU A 165 0.41 1.81 18.58
C GLU A 165 -1.08 1.58 18.95
N LYS A 166 -2.01 2.14 18.16
CA LYS A 166 -3.45 1.87 18.27
C LYS A 166 -3.81 0.41 18.04
N THR A 167 -3.14 -0.29 17.13
CA THR A 167 -3.40 -1.70 16.83
C THR A 167 -2.96 -2.60 17.98
N GLU A 168 -1.89 -2.27 18.70
CA GLU A 168 -1.48 -3.02 19.90
C GLU A 168 -2.47 -2.83 21.05
N VAL A 169 -2.97 -1.62 21.26
CA VAL A 169 -4.01 -1.37 22.28
C VAL A 169 -5.30 -2.13 21.93
N VAL A 170 -5.73 -2.11 20.67
CA VAL A 170 -6.90 -2.87 20.22
C VAL A 170 -6.67 -4.38 20.34
N LYS A 171 -5.48 -4.90 20.09
CA LYS A 171 -5.13 -6.32 20.32
C LYS A 171 -5.16 -6.67 21.80
N MET A 172 -4.62 -5.81 22.68
CA MET A 172 -4.73 -5.99 24.12
C MET A 172 -6.20 -6.03 24.56
N ILE A 173 -7.02 -5.12 24.06
CA ILE A 173 -8.46 -5.08 24.34
C ILE A 173 -9.16 -6.35 23.84
N ASN A 174 -8.89 -6.78 22.61
CA ASN A 174 -9.50 -7.98 22.04
C ASN A 174 -9.06 -9.26 22.76
N ASN A 175 -7.79 -9.38 23.15
CA ASN A 175 -7.30 -10.51 23.94
C ASN A 175 -7.96 -10.58 25.32
N VAL A 176 -8.20 -9.43 25.92
CA VAL A 176 -8.89 -9.31 27.21
C VAL A 176 -10.37 -9.69 27.07
N ILE A 177 -11.05 -9.26 26.00
CA ILE A 177 -12.47 -9.56 25.74
C ILE A 177 -12.67 -11.02 25.34
N SER A 178 -11.71 -11.66 24.69
CA SER A 178 -11.80 -13.06 24.22
C SER A 178 -11.52 -14.09 25.33
N GLY A 179 -11.09 -13.65 26.52
CA GLY A 179 -10.90 -14.50 27.70
C GLY A 179 -12.23 -14.98 28.28
N GLN A 180 -12.25 -16.20 28.80
CA GLN A 180 -13.49 -16.84 29.34
C GLN A 180 -14.08 -16.15 30.58
N GLU A 181 -13.33 -15.29 31.28
CA GLU A 181 -13.83 -14.46 32.39
C GLU A 181 -13.33 -13.02 32.20
N PHE A 182 -14.22 -12.14 31.74
CA PHE A 182 -13.94 -10.73 31.60
C PHE A 182 -14.37 -9.95 32.84
N VAL A 183 -13.40 -9.54 33.66
CA VAL A 183 -13.62 -8.59 34.77
C VAL A 183 -13.04 -7.24 34.33
N LEU A 184 -13.93 -6.27 34.11
CA LEU A 184 -13.57 -4.95 33.56
C LEU A 184 -12.47 -4.25 34.35
N ASP A 185 -12.54 -4.28 35.70
CA ASP A 185 -11.56 -3.62 36.56
C ASP A 185 -10.16 -4.21 36.40
N ASN A 186 -10.04 -5.55 36.37
CA ASN A 186 -8.74 -6.21 36.16
C ASN A 186 -8.14 -5.90 34.78
N SER A 187 -8.99 -5.75 33.78
CA SER A 187 -8.58 -5.46 32.41
C SER A 187 -8.13 -4.01 32.24
N LEU A 188 -8.81 -3.08 32.89
CA LEU A 188 -8.40 -1.67 32.94
C LEU A 188 -7.05 -1.52 33.68
N ASP A 189 -6.86 -2.25 34.76
CA ASP A 189 -5.61 -2.24 35.54
C ASP A 189 -4.44 -2.81 34.70
N LEU A 190 -4.65 -3.83 33.88
CA LEU A 190 -3.65 -4.36 32.94
C LEU A 190 -3.26 -3.35 31.85
N ILE A 191 -4.24 -2.68 31.25
CA ILE A 191 -4.01 -1.65 30.24
C ILE A 191 -3.28 -0.45 30.87
N GLU A 192 -3.74 0.01 32.02
CA GLU A 192 -3.12 1.10 32.76
C GLU A 192 -1.67 0.78 33.14
N LYS A 193 -1.42 -0.44 33.63
CA LYS A 193 -0.09 -0.93 33.91
C LYS A 193 0.83 -0.88 32.72
N GLY A 194 0.40 -1.41 31.57
CA GLY A 194 1.18 -1.42 30.34
C GLY A 194 1.54 -0.02 29.84
N ILE A 195 0.60 0.94 29.93
CA ILE A 195 0.83 2.33 29.55
C ILE A 195 1.88 2.99 30.46
N ILE A 196 1.78 2.76 31.78
CA ILE A 196 2.70 3.34 32.74
C ILE A 196 4.10 2.73 32.61
N GLU A 197 4.22 1.41 32.42
CA GLU A 197 5.51 0.74 32.24
C GLU A 197 6.23 1.25 30.98
N ARG A 198 5.54 1.41 29.87
CA ARG A 198 6.11 1.99 28.63
C ARG A 198 6.54 3.44 28.80
N ALA A 199 5.76 4.25 29.52
CA ALA A 199 6.15 5.62 29.83
C ALA A 199 7.42 5.68 30.69
N LEU A 200 7.54 4.81 31.68
CA LEU A 200 8.75 4.70 32.53
C LEU A 200 9.97 4.28 31.70
N ASP A 201 9.85 3.25 30.86
CA ASP A 201 10.93 2.79 29.98
C ASP A 201 11.39 3.89 29.03
N ARG A 202 10.45 4.61 28.40
CA ARG A 202 10.75 5.71 27.48
C ARG A 202 11.56 6.83 28.13
N PHE A 203 11.31 7.12 29.39
CA PHE A 203 11.98 8.20 30.12
C PHE A 203 13.01 7.69 31.13
N GLY A 204 13.50 6.44 30.99
CA GLY A 204 14.54 5.88 31.81
C GLY A 204 14.17 5.85 33.31
N PHE A 205 12.92 5.52 33.62
CA PHE A 205 12.34 5.50 35.00
C PHE A 205 12.32 6.88 35.69
N ASN A 206 12.40 7.97 34.94
CA ASN A 206 12.20 9.31 35.47
C ASN A 206 10.70 9.56 35.73
N GLN A 207 10.28 9.41 37.01
CA GLN A 207 8.87 9.49 37.39
C GLN A 207 8.24 10.86 37.08
N SER A 208 8.97 11.96 37.23
CA SER A 208 8.47 13.31 37.02
C SER A 208 8.17 13.53 35.50
N ARG A 209 9.10 13.12 34.62
CA ARG A 209 8.89 13.20 33.16
C ARG A 209 7.80 12.25 32.66
N SER A 210 7.75 11.04 33.19
CA SER A 210 6.72 10.05 32.86
C SER A 210 5.32 10.53 33.29
N ALA A 211 5.20 11.09 34.48
CA ALA A 211 3.93 11.66 34.95
C ALA A 211 3.45 12.81 34.08
N SER A 212 4.35 13.75 33.76
CA SER A 212 4.04 14.87 32.84
C SER A 212 3.60 14.37 31.47
N PHE A 213 4.26 13.36 30.90
CA PHE A 213 3.90 12.75 29.62
C PHE A 213 2.51 12.08 29.66
N LEU A 214 2.17 11.46 30.78
CA LEU A 214 0.87 10.80 31.01
C LEU A 214 -0.24 11.78 31.43
N GLY A 215 0.04 13.08 31.50
CA GLY A 215 -0.94 14.10 31.92
C GLY A 215 -1.38 13.99 33.37
N MET A 216 -0.55 13.44 34.26
CA MET A 216 -0.86 13.28 35.68
C MET A 216 0.24 13.86 36.58
N THR A 217 -0.07 14.02 37.86
CA THR A 217 0.93 14.48 38.85
C THR A 217 1.88 13.32 39.20
N GLU A 218 3.11 13.66 39.62
CA GLU A 218 4.07 12.65 40.11
C GLU A 218 3.52 11.86 41.30
N GLN A 219 2.74 12.52 42.19
CA GLN A 219 2.10 11.86 43.31
C GLN A 219 1.05 10.83 42.84
N THR A 220 0.27 11.14 41.83
CA THR A 220 -0.69 10.22 41.22
C THR A 220 0.02 9.04 40.59
N LEU A 221 1.13 9.28 39.88
CA LEU A 221 1.92 8.21 39.26
C LEU A 221 2.48 7.27 40.37
N ARG A 222 3.06 7.80 41.45
CA ARG A 222 3.56 6.99 42.58
C ARG A 222 2.48 6.13 43.21
N TYR A 223 1.27 6.67 43.39
CA TYR A 223 0.13 5.90 43.89
C TYR A 223 -0.20 4.73 42.96
N LYS A 224 -0.27 4.99 41.62
CA LYS A 224 -0.58 3.97 40.61
C LYS A 224 0.52 2.91 40.52
N LEU A 225 1.80 3.28 40.60
CA LEU A 225 2.92 2.34 40.64
C LEU A 225 2.78 1.35 41.83
N LYS A 226 2.41 1.87 43.01
CA LYS A 226 2.20 1.04 44.17
C LYS A 226 0.96 0.14 44.03
N ARG A 227 -0.15 0.69 43.52
CA ARG A 227 -1.41 -0.06 43.30
C ARG A 227 -1.27 -1.19 42.29
N LEU A 228 -0.58 -0.93 41.18
CA LEU A 228 -0.42 -1.87 40.09
C LEU A 228 0.84 -2.76 40.22
N ALA A 229 1.54 -2.68 41.32
CA ALA A 229 2.80 -3.42 41.59
C ALA A 229 3.84 -3.25 40.46
N ILE A 230 4.03 -2.01 40.00
CA ILE A 230 5.02 -1.67 38.97
C ILE A 230 6.34 -1.26 39.67
N PRO A 231 7.49 -1.80 39.22
CA PRO A 231 8.79 -1.39 39.77
C PRO A 231 9.07 0.09 39.54
N SER A 232 9.51 0.80 40.56
CA SER A 232 9.85 2.23 40.49
C SER A 232 11.23 2.53 39.94
N SER A 233 12.04 1.50 39.71
CA SER A 233 13.40 1.57 39.16
C SER A 233 13.70 0.32 38.33
N ARG A 234 14.62 0.42 37.38
CA ARG A 234 15.13 -0.71 36.60
C ARG A 234 15.90 -1.65 37.53
N HIS A 235 15.44 -2.90 37.70
CA HIS A 235 16.28 -3.90 38.34
C HIS A 235 17.54 -4.10 37.45
N ARG A 236 18.71 -3.92 38.10
CA ARG A 236 20.01 -4.23 37.48
C ARG A 236 20.19 -5.72 37.35
#